data_c545377ba690511ab8ddff84c18caf96
#
_entry.id   c545377ba690511ab8ddff84c18caf96
#
_cell.length_a   1.000
_cell.length_b   1.000
_cell.length_c   1.000
_cell.angle_alpha   90.00
_cell.angle_beta   90.00
_cell.angle_gamma   90.00
#
_symmetry.space_group_name_H-M   'P 1'
#
loop_
_entity.id
_entity.type
_entity.pdbx_description
1 polymer ?
#
loop_
_entity_poly.entity_id
_entity_poly.type
_entity_poly.pdbx_seq_one_letter_code
_entity_poly.pdbx_strand_id
1 'polypeptide(L)'
;MDCISGVWYNWDMNDFTFYSPTKFIFGREAIDALGGELSQRSFRKALIVYGGASAVKSGVLKRVKESLDANGVAYEEMGGVRPNPELQQVRAGIELLRSSKCDCLLPVGGGSVIDCAKAIAFGADYDGDVWDFFDGKAKITKCLPIAVVLTLPAAGSEGSASCVISNDAVSAKRGVGADIIRPILAFMDPETTFSLPPYQTAAGVTDMIAHICERYFSGQGPALVTDALATSLVRTLIASAPKALADPRDYEARAAIMWAGTLAHNDLVGCGRASSAKTRAGGWESHALEHELSAIDPKITHGAGLAVVMPAWMRYVVDADPSRFVAFGRDVFGIVPVDSSKESIKAAASETIDRLQEFFVSMGMPRSLKEFGLEESSIDRLLDGLEKSKGKVFGAFKPLGREDARAIYKSAF
;
A
#
# COMPACT_ATOMS: atom_id res chain seq x y z
N MET A 1 25.34 -3.39 27.07
CA MET A 1 24.12 -4.17 27.40
C MET A 1 23.58 -3.63 28.70
N ASP A 2 22.88 -2.50 28.62
CA ASP A 2 22.32 -1.87 29.81
C ASP A 2 20.83 -2.17 29.85
N CYS A 3 20.43 -2.99 30.87
CA CYS A 3 19.05 -3.30 31.18
C CYS A 3 18.34 -2.05 31.65
N ILE A 4 17.53 -1.45 30.80
CA ILE A 4 16.56 -0.44 31.21
C ILE A 4 15.39 -1.17 31.84
N SER A 5 15.25 -1.01 33.19
CA SER A 5 14.14 -1.34 34.07
C SER A 5 13.50 -2.75 33.91
N GLY A 6 13.68 -3.59 34.94
CA GLY A 6 13.18 -4.96 35.07
C GLY A 6 11.66 -5.13 35.14
N VAL A 7 10.97 -4.78 34.10
CA VAL A 7 9.60 -5.24 33.85
C VAL A 7 9.67 -6.24 32.72
N TRP A 8 9.79 -7.51 33.09
CA TRP A 8 9.60 -8.61 32.16
C TRP A 8 8.11 -8.69 31.84
N TYR A 9 7.68 -8.07 30.73
CA TYR A 9 6.41 -8.45 30.13
C TYR A 9 6.60 -9.85 29.57
N ASN A 10 5.93 -10.84 30.13
CA ASN A 10 5.82 -12.18 29.57
C ASN A 10 4.87 -12.13 28.36
N TRP A 11 5.32 -11.47 27.29
CA TRP A 11 4.59 -11.42 26.03
C TRP A 11 5.35 -12.28 25.03
N ASP A 12 4.81 -13.45 24.77
CA ASP A 12 5.28 -14.27 23.65
C ASP A 12 4.87 -13.61 22.33
N MET A 13 5.68 -13.79 21.29
CA MET A 13 5.30 -13.38 19.95
C MET A 13 4.03 -14.14 19.54
N ASN A 14 3.04 -13.43 19.00
CA ASN A 14 1.79 -14.05 18.55
C ASN A 14 2.05 -15.08 17.44
N ASP A 15 1.26 -16.14 17.41
CA ASP A 15 1.25 -17.09 16.31
C ASP A 15 0.89 -16.40 14.99
N PHE A 16 1.52 -16.80 13.91
CA PHE A 16 1.23 -16.28 12.59
C PHE A 16 1.41 -17.33 11.49
N THR A 17 0.78 -17.08 10.35
CA THR A 17 1.06 -17.77 9.09
C THR A 17 1.55 -16.73 8.09
N PHE A 18 2.73 -16.94 7.51
CA PHE A 18 3.24 -16.14 6.41
C PHE A 18 3.09 -16.90 5.11
N TYR A 19 2.39 -16.28 4.14
CA TYR A 19 2.19 -16.83 2.82
C TYR A 19 2.37 -15.77 1.76
N SER A 20 3.42 -15.87 0.96
CA SER A 20 3.74 -14.95 -0.13
C SER A 20 4.23 -15.73 -1.35
N PRO A 21 3.29 -16.29 -2.14
CA PRO A 21 3.61 -17.24 -3.24
C PRO A 21 4.13 -16.58 -4.50
N THR A 22 4.12 -15.27 -4.60
CA THR A 22 4.54 -14.54 -5.79
C THR A 22 6.01 -14.81 -6.12
N LYS A 23 6.29 -15.23 -7.35
CA LYS A 23 7.67 -15.26 -7.87
C LYS A 23 8.02 -13.86 -8.34
N PHE A 24 8.97 -13.22 -7.67
CA PHE A 24 9.51 -11.92 -8.06
C PHE A 24 10.72 -12.09 -8.99
N ILE A 25 10.67 -11.46 -10.16
CA ILE A 25 11.75 -11.41 -11.14
C ILE A 25 12.21 -9.96 -11.18
N PHE A 26 13.41 -9.73 -10.62
CA PHE A 26 13.90 -8.38 -10.32
C PHE A 26 15.18 -8.08 -11.11
N GLY A 27 15.25 -6.91 -11.73
CA GLY A 27 16.43 -6.42 -12.43
C GLY A 27 16.10 -5.84 -13.81
N ARG A 28 17.14 -5.38 -14.52
CA ARG A 28 17.02 -4.66 -15.81
C ARG A 28 16.37 -5.48 -16.92
N GLU A 29 16.54 -6.78 -16.91
CA GLU A 29 16.01 -7.71 -17.92
C GLU A 29 14.74 -8.43 -17.46
N ALA A 30 14.14 -7.98 -16.33
CA ALA A 30 12.99 -8.67 -15.77
C ALA A 30 11.82 -8.78 -16.75
N ILE A 31 11.55 -7.73 -17.53
CA ILE A 31 10.43 -7.71 -18.50
C ILE A 31 10.70 -8.66 -19.67
N ASP A 32 11.94 -8.87 -20.05
CA ASP A 32 12.28 -9.71 -21.19
C ASP A 32 11.99 -11.19 -20.91
N ALA A 33 12.01 -11.59 -19.64
CA ALA A 33 11.64 -12.94 -19.21
C ALA A 33 10.12 -13.21 -19.22
N LEU A 34 9.28 -12.19 -19.37
CA LEU A 34 7.83 -12.25 -19.21
C LEU A 34 7.16 -13.33 -20.08
N GLY A 35 7.36 -13.26 -21.39
CA GLY A 35 6.71 -14.18 -22.34
C GLY A 35 7.10 -15.64 -22.06
N GLY A 36 8.40 -15.88 -21.75
CA GLY A 36 8.90 -17.20 -21.40
C GLY A 36 8.27 -17.76 -20.12
N GLU A 37 8.15 -16.95 -19.09
CA GLU A 37 7.51 -17.34 -17.82
C GLU A 37 6.02 -17.66 -17.99
N LEU A 38 5.30 -16.93 -18.84
CA LEU A 38 3.89 -17.19 -19.12
C LEU A 38 3.73 -18.46 -19.99
N SER A 39 4.52 -18.60 -21.05
CA SER A 39 4.47 -19.77 -21.95
C SER A 39 4.79 -21.07 -21.21
N GLN A 40 5.80 -21.09 -20.34
CA GLN A 40 6.16 -22.25 -19.51
C GLN A 40 5.02 -22.71 -18.58
N ARG A 41 4.14 -21.77 -18.17
CA ARG A 41 2.94 -22.06 -17.37
C ARG A 41 1.71 -22.37 -18.21
N SER A 42 1.90 -22.51 -19.52
CA SER A 42 0.84 -22.82 -20.49
C SER A 42 -0.22 -21.73 -20.65
N PHE A 43 0.06 -20.47 -20.25
CA PHE A 43 -0.80 -19.35 -20.58
C PHE A 43 -0.71 -19.05 -22.09
N ARG A 44 -1.87 -18.89 -22.71
CA ARG A 44 -2.00 -18.73 -24.16
C ARG A 44 -2.40 -17.33 -24.56
N LYS A 45 -3.20 -16.65 -23.71
CA LYS A 45 -3.69 -15.32 -24.04
C LYS A 45 -3.87 -14.47 -22.79
N ALA A 46 -3.12 -13.37 -22.71
CA ALA A 46 -3.15 -12.42 -21.59
C ALA A 46 -4.09 -11.24 -21.86
N LEU A 47 -4.81 -10.76 -20.83
CA LEU A 47 -5.42 -9.43 -20.86
C LEU A 47 -4.43 -8.43 -20.26
N ILE A 48 -3.80 -7.61 -21.10
CA ILE A 48 -2.93 -6.51 -20.68
C ILE A 48 -3.80 -5.37 -20.16
N VAL A 49 -3.67 -5.05 -18.86
CA VAL A 49 -4.36 -3.91 -18.23
C VAL A 49 -3.35 -2.83 -17.93
N TYR A 50 -3.57 -1.60 -18.39
CA TYR A 50 -2.61 -0.50 -18.14
C TYR A 50 -3.31 0.85 -17.92
N GLY A 51 -2.56 1.80 -17.33
CA GLY A 51 -3.07 3.14 -17.03
C GLY A 51 -3.15 4.04 -18.25
N GLY A 52 -2.82 5.30 -18.08
CA GLY A 52 -2.83 6.30 -19.16
C GLY A 52 -1.60 6.19 -20.09
N ALA A 53 -1.24 7.32 -20.68
CA ALA A 53 -0.20 7.40 -21.69
C ALA A 53 1.23 7.07 -21.20
N SER A 54 1.48 6.99 -19.89
CA SER A 54 2.82 6.77 -19.33
C SER A 54 3.41 5.42 -19.73
N ALA A 55 2.67 4.32 -19.62
CA ALA A 55 3.13 2.98 -20.00
C ALA A 55 3.46 2.88 -21.50
N VAL A 56 2.73 3.63 -22.33
CA VAL A 56 2.99 3.73 -23.79
C VAL A 56 4.23 4.59 -24.05
N LYS A 57 4.31 5.79 -23.46
CA LYS A 57 5.37 6.77 -23.72
C LYS A 57 6.74 6.31 -23.19
N SER A 58 6.77 5.55 -22.08
CA SER A 58 8.00 5.01 -21.51
C SER A 58 8.59 3.84 -22.31
N GLY A 59 7.83 3.28 -23.27
CA GLY A 59 8.24 2.10 -24.02
C GLY A 59 8.05 0.77 -23.29
N VAL A 60 7.61 0.77 -22.02
CA VAL A 60 7.42 -0.46 -21.24
C VAL A 60 6.38 -1.36 -21.90
N LEU A 61 5.24 -0.80 -22.34
CA LEU A 61 4.21 -1.59 -23.02
C LEU A 61 4.71 -2.24 -24.32
N LYS A 62 5.60 -1.56 -25.04
CA LYS A 62 6.24 -2.12 -26.23
C LYS A 62 7.11 -3.33 -25.88
N ARG A 63 7.99 -3.21 -24.87
CA ARG A 63 8.83 -4.34 -24.38
C ARG A 63 7.98 -5.53 -23.92
N VAL A 64 6.88 -5.27 -23.22
CA VAL A 64 5.92 -6.31 -22.80
C VAL A 64 5.38 -7.08 -24.00
N LYS A 65 4.89 -6.38 -25.03
CA LYS A 65 4.35 -7.00 -26.24
C LYS A 65 5.41 -7.79 -27.01
N GLU A 66 6.59 -7.22 -27.19
CA GLU A 66 7.72 -7.89 -27.84
C GLU A 66 8.09 -9.20 -27.13
N SER A 67 8.10 -9.21 -25.79
CA SER A 67 8.36 -10.42 -25.00
C SER A 67 7.25 -11.47 -25.16
N LEU A 68 5.97 -11.06 -25.22
CA LEU A 68 4.83 -11.97 -25.46
C LEU A 68 4.88 -12.55 -26.87
N ASP A 69 5.07 -11.70 -27.90
CA ASP A 69 5.12 -12.10 -29.31
C ASP A 69 6.25 -13.10 -29.55
N ALA A 70 7.44 -12.86 -29.00
CA ALA A 70 8.60 -13.75 -29.11
C ALA A 70 8.36 -15.16 -28.51
N ASN A 71 7.38 -15.30 -27.61
CA ASN A 71 7.06 -16.55 -26.92
C ASN A 71 5.69 -17.11 -27.30
N GLY A 72 5.01 -16.55 -28.31
CA GLY A 72 3.74 -17.05 -28.85
C GLY A 72 2.56 -16.90 -27.89
N VAL A 73 2.62 -15.92 -26.97
CA VAL A 73 1.51 -15.59 -26.05
C VAL A 73 0.68 -14.46 -26.67
N ALA A 74 -0.56 -14.76 -27.06
CA ALA A 74 -1.50 -13.76 -27.58
C ALA A 74 -1.94 -12.79 -26.46
N TYR A 75 -2.48 -11.64 -26.85
CA TYR A 75 -3.00 -10.67 -25.87
C TYR A 75 -4.16 -9.85 -26.40
N GLU A 76 -4.96 -9.35 -25.47
CA GLU A 76 -5.89 -8.24 -25.63
C GLU A 76 -5.47 -7.08 -24.73
N GLU A 77 -5.96 -5.89 -24.99
CA GLU A 77 -5.54 -4.68 -24.28
C GLU A 77 -6.75 -3.93 -23.68
N MET A 78 -6.57 -3.52 -22.42
CA MET A 78 -7.46 -2.60 -21.73
C MET A 78 -6.62 -1.45 -21.14
N GLY A 79 -6.65 -0.30 -21.79
CA GLY A 79 -5.97 0.91 -21.33
C GLY A 79 -6.88 1.88 -20.58
N GLY A 80 -6.27 2.92 -19.99
CA GLY A 80 -6.99 4.04 -19.42
C GLY A 80 -7.44 3.86 -17.96
N VAL A 81 -6.86 2.90 -17.22
CA VAL A 81 -7.13 2.78 -15.79
C VAL A 81 -6.68 4.04 -15.07
N ARG A 82 -7.59 4.64 -14.31
CA ARG A 82 -7.35 5.87 -13.55
C ARG A 82 -6.73 5.60 -12.18
N PRO A 83 -6.03 6.57 -11.58
CA PRO A 83 -5.74 6.54 -10.15
C PRO A 83 -7.04 6.38 -9.34
N ASN A 84 -7.00 5.65 -8.21
CA ASN A 84 -8.19 5.23 -7.48
C ASN A 84 -9.16 4.47 -8.40
N PRO A 85 -8.85 3.23 -8.82
CA PRO A 85 -9.51 2.55 -9.93
C PRO A 85 -11.01 2.42 -9.71
N GLU A 86 -11.77 2.76 -10.75
CA GLU A 86 -13.22 2.89 -10.68
C GLU A 86 -13.92 1.56 -10.97
N LEU A 87 -15.00 1.29 -10.26
CA LEU A 87 -15.82 0.09 -10.42
C LEU A 87 -16.31 -0.12 -11.87
N GLN A 88 -16.63 0.96 -12.59
CA GLN A 88 -17.08 0.85 -13.98
C GLN A 88 -16.00 0.32 -14.92
N GLN A 89 -14.72 0.69 -14.66
CA GLN A 89 -13.60 0.14 -15.42
C GLN A 89 -13.42 -1.36 -15.14
N VAL A 90 -13.61 -1.79 -13.89
CA VAL A 90 -13.57 -3.21 -13.53
C VAL A 90 -14.65 -3.99 -14.25
N ARG A 91 -15.92 -3.50 -14.27
CA ARG A 91 -17.02 -4.12 -14.97
C ARG A 91 -16.75 -4.29 -16.48
N ALA A 92 -16.28 -3.22 -17.13
CA ALA A 92 -15.89 -3.27 -18.55
C ALA A 92 -14.75 -4.27 -18.79
N GLY A 93 -13.77 -4.34 -17.88
CA GLY A 93 -12.69 -5.32 -17.94
C GLY A 93 -13.16 -6.77 -17.81
N ILE A 94 -14.14 -7.04 -16.94
CA ILE A 94 -14.76 -8.38 -16.79
C ILE A 94 -15.45 -8.80 -18.10
N GLU A 95 -16.21 -7.90 -18.72
CA GLU A 95 -16.86 -8.17 -20.01
C GLU A 95 -15.85 -8.46 -21.12
N LEU A 96 -14.78 -7.65 -21.21
CA LEU A 96 -13.70 -7.87 -22.16
C LEU A 96 -12.98 -9.21 -21.92
N LEU A 97 -12.67 -9.53 -20.67
CA LEU A 97 -11.99 -10.77 -20.30
C LEU A 97 -12.83 -12.01 -20.73
N ARG A 98 -14.14 -11.99 -20.43
CA ARG A 98 -15.09 -13.07 -20.77
C ARG A 98 -15.19 -13.24 -22.29
N SER A 99 -15.31 -12.16 -23.04
CA SER A 99 -15.47 -12.21 -24.51
C SER A 99 -14.19 -12.60 -25.24
N SER A 100 -13.03 -12.15 -24.74
CA SER A 100 -11.72 -12.40 -25.35
C SER A 100 -11.11 -13.76 -25.03
N LYS A 101 -11.64 -14.46 -24.02
CA LYS A 101 -11.15 -15.77 -23.54
C LYS A 101 -9.68 -15.73 -23.12
N CYS A 102 -9.23 -14.62 -22.54
CA CYS A 102 -7.91 -14.56 -21.92
C CYS A 102 -7.86 -15.49 -20.69
N ASP A 103 -6.71 -16.13 -20.49
CA ASP A 103 -6.49 -17.10 -19.41
C ASP A 103 -5.64 -16.55 -18.25
N CYS A 104 -5.11 -15.34 -18.39
CA CYS A 104 -4.42 -14.62 -17.33
C CYS A 104 -4.57 -13.10 -17.48
N LEU A 105 -4.37 -12.38 -16.37
CA LEU A 105 -4.32 -10.92 -16.32
C LEU A 105 -2.85 -10.46 -16.28
N LEU A 106 -2.54 -9.41 -17.04
CA LEU A 106 -1.21 -8.81 -17.10
C LEU A 106 -1.28 -7.31 -16.88
N PRO A 107 -1.45 -6.85 -15.61
CA PRO A 107 -1.35 -5.42 -15.29
C PRO A 107 0.08 -4.91 -15.54
N VAL A 108 0.17 -3.80 -16.27
CA VAL A 108 1.39 -3.02 -16.55
C VAL A 108 1.22 -1.64 -15.93
N GLY A 109 1.68 -1.46 -14.70
CA GLY A 109 1.41 -0.21 -13.97
C GLY A 109 1.78 -0.24 -12.50
N GLY A 110 1.21 0.68 -11.75
CA GLY A 110 1.26 0.73 -10.28
C GLY A 110 0.02 0.12 -9.62
N GLY A 111 -0.14 0.36 -8.33
CA GLY A 111 -1.20 -0.22 -7.49
C GLY A 111 -2.60 -0.12 -8.08
N SER A 112 -3.01 1.02 -8.61
CA SER A 112 -4.34 1.22 -9.21
C SER A 112 -4.61 0.27 -10.39
N VAL A 113 -3.61 0.08 -11.25
CA VAL A 113 -3.71 -0.84 -12.41
C VAL A 113 -3.77 -2.29 -11.93
N ILE A 114 -2.94 -2.63 -10.95
CA ILE A 114 -2.89 -3.98 -10.37
C ILE A 114 -4.20 -4.31 -9.67
N ASP A 115 -4.74 -3.39 -8.88
CA ASP A 115 -6.00 -3.58 -8.16
C ASP A 115 -7.19 -3.70 -9.12
N CYS A 116 -7.22 -2.89 -10.20
CA CYS A 116 -8.21 -3.05 -11.27
C CYS A 116 -8.13 -4.46 -11.88
N ALA A 117 -6.93 -4.93 -12.22
CA ALA A 117 -6.73 -6.26 -12.79
C ALA A 117 -7.09 -7.39 -11.80
N LYS A 118 -6.79 -7.24 -10.49
CA LYS A 118 -7.23 -8.17 -9.45
C LYS A 118 -8.75 -8.26 -9.41
N ALA A 119 -9.44 -7.10 -9.39
CA ALA A 119 -10.90 -7.07 -9.34
C ALA A 119 -11.53 -7.70 -10.60
N ILE A 120 -10.94 -7.49 -11.76
CA ILE A 120 -11.34 -8.19 -13.01
C ILE A 120 -11.12 -9.68 -12.86
N ALA A 121 -9.96 -10.13 -12.35
CA ALA A 121 -9.59 -11.55 -12.24
C ALA A 121 -10.53 -12.36 -11.34
N PHE A 122 -10.89 -11.82 -10.15
CA PHE A 122 -11.82 -12.53 -9.27
C PHE A 122 -13.29 -12.29 -9.60
N GLY A 123 -13.61 -11.23 -10.34
CA GLY A 123 -14.98 -10.96 -10.81
C GLY A 123 -15.36 -11.76 -12.06
N ALA A 124 -14.39 -12.33 -12.79
CA ALA A 124 -14.62 -12.98 -14.07
C ALA A 124 -15.56 -14.16 -14.00
N ASP A 125 -15.43 -15.02 -12.97
CA ASP A 125 -16.23 -16.23 -12.77
C ASP A 125 -17.40 -16.04 -11.78
N TYR A 126 -17.72 -14.79 -11.44
CA TYR A 126 -18.81 -14.48 -10.53
C TYR A 126 -20.05 -14.01 -11.30
N ASP A 127 -21.21 -14.61 -10.99
CA ASP A 127 -22.47 -14.30 -11.69
C ASP A 127 -23.14 -13.01 -11.18
N GLY A 128 -22.75 -12.53 -9.99
CA GLY A 128 -23.22 -11.27 -9.42
C GLY A 128 -22.38 -10.06 -9.83
N ASP A 129 -22.62 -8.95 -9.18
CA ASP A 129 -21.80 -7.74 -9.36
C ASP A 129 -20.50 -7.82 -8.55
N VAL A 130 -19.39 -7.47 -9.15
CA VAL A 130 -18.06 -7.51 -8.49
C VAL A 130 -17.99 -6.65 -7.22
N TRP A 131 -18.85 -5.63 -7.10
CA TRP A 131 -18.95 -4.80 -5.90
C TRP A 131 -19.47 -5.58 -4.67
N ASP A 132 -20.15 -6.69 -4.86
CA ASP A 132 -20.62 -7.55 -3.76
C ASP A 132 -19.48 -8.06 -2.88
N PHE A 133 -18.30 -8.26 -3.45
CA PHE A 133 -17.11 -8.61 -2.67
C PHE A 133 -16.68 -7.46 -1.74
N PHE A 134 -16.74 -6.22 -2.21
CA PHE A 134 -16.36 -5.03 -1.47
C PHE A 134 -17.42 -4.61 -0.43
N ASP A 135 -18.68 -4.99 -0.66
CA ASP A 135 -19.78 -4.82 0.29
C ASP A 135 -19.89 -5.96 1.32
N GLY A 136 -19.02 -6.97 1.24
CA GLY A 136 -19.05 -8.13 2.11
C GLY A 136 -20.23 -9.09 1.89
N LYS A 137 -20.97 -8.96 0.76
CA LYS A 137 -22.09 -9.82 0.37
C LYS A 137 -21.62 -11.15 -0.24
N ALA A 138 -20.41 -11.16 -0.80
CA ALA A 138 -19.80 -12.35 -1.40
C ALA A 138 -18.37 -12.53 -0.89
N LYS A 139 -17.83 -13.77 -0.99
CA LYS A 139 -16.43 -14.10 -0.67
C LYS A 139 -15.69 -14.49 -1.94
N ILE A 140 -14.44 -14.03 -2.07
CA ILE A 140 -13.57 -14.40 -3.18
C ILE A 140 -13.13 -15.86 -2.99
N THR A 141 -13.56 -16.76 -3.88
CA THR A 141 -13.22 -18.18 -3.87
C THR A 141 -12.49 -18.63 -5.12
N LYS A 142 -12.51 -17.79 -6.18
CA LYS A 142 -11.82 -18.01 -7.44
C LYS A 142 -11.14 -16.72 -7.90
N CYS A 143 -10.02 -16.86 -8.57
CA CYS A 143 -9.30 -15.76 -9.19
C CYS A 143 -8.50 -16.30 -10.37
N LEU A 144 -8.55 -15.65 -11.52
CA LEU A 144 -7.65 -15.97 -12.62
C LEU A 144 -6.22 -15.59 -12.27
N PRO A 145 -5.20 -16.29 -12.80
CA PRO A 145 -3.81 -15.96 -12.55
C PRO A 145 -3.45 -14.53 -12.98
N ILE A 146 -2.60 -13.89 -12.18
CA ILE A 146 -2.17 -12.51 -12.41
C ILE A 146 -0.65 -12.47 -12.48
N ALA A 147 -0.11 -11.90 -13.56
CA ALA A 147 1.31 -11.62 -13.74
C ALA A 147 1.50 -10.09 -13.86
N VAL A 148 2.29 -9.49 -12.99
CA VAL A 148 2.43 -8.04 -12.90
C VAL A 148 3.70 -7.55 -13.55
N VAL A 149 3.65 -6.45 -14.30
CA VAL A 149 4.81 -5.63 -14.64
C VAL A 149 4.71 -4.32 -13.85
N LEU A 150 5.54 -4.18 -12.81
CA LEU A 150 5.49 -3.04 -11.91
C LEU A 150 6.21 -1.84 -12.52
N THR A 151 5.52 -0.69 -12.62
CA THR A 151 6.11 0.56 -13.12
C THR A 151 6.03 1.74 -12.15
N LEU A 152 5.26 1.61 -11.07
CA LEU A 152 5.15 2.59 -10.00
C LEU A 152 5.07 1.85 -8.65
N PRO A 153 6.19 1.71 -7.94
CA PRO A 153 6.20 1.13 -6.61
C PRO A 153 5.57 2.11 -5.59
N ALA A 154 4.57 1.64 -4.86
CA ALA A 154 3.87 2.36 -3.79
C ALA A 154 3.11 1.36 -2.92
N ALA A 155 1.95 0.93 -3.41
CA ALA A 155 0.99 0.10 -2.69
C ALA A 155 1.44 -1.36 -2.45
N GLY A 156 2.55 -1.85 -3.02
CA GLY A 156 2.99 -3.24 -2.90
C GLY A 156 1.98 -4.27 -3.42
N SER A 157 1.07 -3.84 -4.31
CA SER A 157 -0.03 -4.68 -4.80
C SER A 157 0.45 -5.88 -5.60
N GLU A 158 1.65 -5.83 -6.20
CA GLU A 158 2.30 -6.93 -6.91
C GLU A 158 2.62 -8.15 -6.03
N GLY A 159 2.67 -7.97 -4.70
CA GLY A 159 2.91 -9.05 -3.74
C GLY A 159 1.80 -9.21 -2.69
N SER A 160 0.81 -8.32 -2.68
CA SER A 160 -0.20 -8.29 -1.64
C SER A 160 -1.45 -9.10 -1.96
N ALA A 161 -2.16 -9.48 -0.89
CA ALA A 161 -3.46 -10.13 -0.95
C ALA A 161 -4.63 -9.15 -0.87
N SER A 162 -4.40 -7.85 -1.09
CA SER A 162 -5.41 -6.79 -1.01
C SER A 162 -5.71 -6.19 -2.39
N CYS A 163 -6.91 -5.62 -2.51
CA CYS A 163 -7.40 -4.93 -3.68
C CYS A 163 -8.35 -3.82 -3.22
N VAL A 164 -8.17 -2.60 -3.74
CA VAL A 164 -8.99 -1.43 -3.38
C VAL A 164 -9.61 -0.83 -4.63
N ILE A 165 -10.94 -0.64 -4.61
CA ILE A 165 -11.71 -0.07 -5.73
C ILE A 165 -12.59 1.07 -5.23
N SER A 166 -12.75 2.08 -6.08
CA SER A 166 -13.65 3.22 -5.86
C SER A 166 -14.99 2.98 -6.56
N ASN A 167 -16.08 3.35 -5.89
CA ASN A 167 -17.42 3.35 -6.45
C ASN A 167 -18.02 4.76 -6.33
N ASP A 168 -17.95 5.51 -7.40
CA ASP A 168 -18.39 6.91 -7.44
C ASP A 168 -19.90 7.06 -7.23
N ALA A 169 -20.69 6.05 -7.61
CA ALA A 169 -22.14 6.09 -7.44
C ALA A 169 -22.58 6.20 -5.96
N VAL A 170 -21.71 5.76 -5.04
CA VAL A 170 -21.96 5.82 -3.58
C VAL A 170 -20.85 6.55 -2.84
N SER A 171 -19.96 7.24 -3.55
CA SER A 171 -18.80 7.95 -3.00
C SER A 171 -18.04 7.09 -1.97
N ALA A 172 -17.65 5.88 -2.37
CA ALA A 172 -16.98 4.93 -1.50
C ALA A 172 -15.69 4.40 -2.12
N LYS A 173 -14.62 4.27 -1.31
CA LYS A 173 -13.37 3.58 -1.64
C LYS A 173 -13.19 2.45 -0.64
N ARG A 174 -13.24 1.20 -1.12
CA ARG A 174 -13.24 0.02 -0.25
C ARG A 174 -12.22 -1.00 -0.67
N GLY A 175 -11.64 -1.69 0.32
CA GLY A 175 -10.70 -2.77 0.15
C GLY A 175 -11.31 -4.14 0.45
N VAL A 176 -10.81 -5.15 -0.28
CA VAL A 176 -11.08 -6.57 -0.02
C VAL A 176 -9.75 -7.33 -0.03
N GLY A 177 -9.69 -8.44 0.69
CA GLY A 177 -8.47 -9.24 0.76
C GLY A 177 -8.72 -10.75 0.76
N ALA A 178 -7.92 -11.47 -0.03
CA ALA A 178 -7.87 -12.93 -0.05
C ALA A 178 -6.50 -13.40 -0.57
N ASP A 179 -5.97 -14.51 -0.05
CA ASP A 179 -4.66 -15.00 -0.52
C ASP A 179 -4.67 -15.42 -1.98
N ILE A 180 -5.83 -15.87 -2.49
CA ILE A 180 -5.98 -16.31 -3.87
C ILE A 180 -5.81 -15.18 -4.90
N ILE A 181 -5.93 -13.89 -4.50
CA ILE A 181 -5.75 -12.76 -5.42
C ILE A 181 -4.29 -12.26 -5.50
N ARG A 182 -3.36 -12.89 -4.76
CA ARG A 182 -1.94 -12.56 -4.89
C ARG A 182 -1.46 -12.89 -6.30
N PRO A 183 -0.74 -11.95 -6.96
CA PRO A 183 -0.12 -12.26 -8.25
C PRO A 183 0.81 -13.47 -8.15
N ILE A 184 0.84 -14.29 -9.17
CA ILE A 184 1.74 -15.46 -9.25
C ILE A 184 3.14 -15.08 -9.72
N LEU A 185 3.24 -13.98 -10.48
CA LEU A 185 4.48 -13.43 -11.04
C LEU A 185 4.48 -11.91 -10.87
N ALA A 186 5.65 -11.36 -10.57
CA ALA A 186 5.89 -9.92 -10.60
C ALA A 186 7.24 -9.62 -11.27
N PHE A 187 7.19 -8.88 -12.37
CA PHE A 187 8.36 -8.43 -13.14
C PHE A 187 8.69 -7.00 -12.72
N MET A 188 9.87 -6.82 -12.16
CA MET A 188 10.26 -5.62 -11.43
C MET A 188 11.60 -5.09 -11.99
N ASP A 189 11.51 -4.22 -12.98
CA ASP A 189 12.66 -3.51 -13.55
C ASP A 189 12.72 -2.09 -12.98
N PRO A 190 13.69 -1.74 -12.13
CA PRO A 190 13.80 -0.40 -11.54
C PRO A 190 13.86 0.74 -12.56
N GLU A 191 14.35 0.47 -13.78
CA GLU A 191 14.44 1.48 -14.85
C GLU A 191 13.05 1.95 -15.33
N THR A 192 12.00 1.15 -15.16
CA THR A 192 10.63 1.56 -15.45
C THR A 192 10.18 2.76 -14.65
N THR A 193 10.84 3.03 -13.52
CA THR A 193 10.53 4.12 -12.60
C THR A 193 11.30 5.42 -12.90
N PHE A 194 12.26 5.41 -13.84
CA PHE A 194 13.07 6.59 -14.16
C PHE A 194 12.26 7.77 -14.69
N SER A 195 11.13 7.50 -15.33
CA SER A 195 10.24 8.52 -15.88
C SER A 195 9.15 8.99 -14.92
N LEU A 196 9.13 8.49 -13.68
CA LEU A 196 8.12 8.90 -12.70
C LEU A 196 8.34 10.35 -12.28
N PRO A 197 7.27 11.17 -12.26
CA PRO A 197 7.35 12.49 -11.67
C PRO A 197 7.82 12.42 -10.20
N PRO A 198 8.64 13.39 -9.74
CA PRO A 198 9.13 13.44 -8.34
C PRO A 198 8.01 13.29 -7.31
N TYR A 199 6.88 13.96 -7.55
CA TYR A 199 5.70 13.87 -6.68
C TYR A 199 5.17 12.43 -6.53
N GLN A 200 5.13 11.64 -7.61
CA GLN A 200 4.68 10.25 -7.56
C GLN A 200 5.68 9.35 -6.81
N THR A 201 6.97 9.62 -6.96
CA THR A 201 8.00 8.92 -6.18
C THR A 201 7.84 9.21 -4.69
N ALA A 202 7.68 10.48 -4.31
CA ALA A 202 7.50 10.90 -2.93
C ALA A 202 6.20 10.34 -2.31
N ALA A 203 5.10 10.42 -3.03
CA ALA A 203 3.82 9.85 -2.60
C ALA A 203 3.91 8.32 -2.43
N GLY A 204 4.59 7.62 -3.36
CA GLY A 204 4.83 6.18 -3.26
C GLY A 204 5.64 5.80 -2.02
N VAL A 205 6.73 6.50 -1.75
CA VAL A 205 7.56 6.28 -0.55
C VAL A 205 6.76 6.53 0.73
N THR A 206 5.93 7.57 0.75
CA THR A 206 5.05 7.86 1.90
C THR A 206 4.06 6.72 2.15
N ASP A 207 3.44 6.19 1.10
CA ASP A 207 2.51 5.06 1.16
C ASP A 207 3.20 3.79 1.69
N MET A 208 4.42 3.48 1.21
CA MET A 208 5.22 2.36 1.72
C MET A 208 5.50 2.49 3.21
N ILE A 209 5.92 3.68 3.67
CA ILE A 209 6.17 3.94 5.09
C ILE A 209 4.87 3.81 5.90
N ALA A 210 3.75 4.29 5.37
CA ALA A 210 2.45 4.14 6.01
C ALA A 210 2.07 2.66 6.16
N HIS A 211 2.24 1.83 5.13
CA HIS A 211 2.01 0.38 5.21
C HIS A 211 2.85 -0.30 6.29
N ILE A 212 4.11 0.10 6.43
CA ILE A 212 5.00 -0.42 7.48
C ILE A 212 4.49 0.03 8.85
N CYS A 213 4.17 1.32 9.02
CA CYS A 213 3.69 1.89 10.27
C CYS A 213 2.37 1.27 10.72
N GLU A 214 1.41 1.06 9.82
CA GLU A 214 0.14 0.39 10.13
C GLU A 214 0.34 -1.00 10.74
N ARG A 215 1.34 -1.74 10.28
CA ARG A 215 1.68 -3.04 10.85
C ARG A 215 2.51 -2.92 12.11
N TYR A 216 3.49 -2.02 12.13
CA TYR A 216 4.36 -1.80 13.28
C TYR A 216 3.56 -1.33 14.51
N PHE A 217 2.62 -0.42 14.33
CA PHE A 217 1.74 0.11 15.39
C PHE A 217 0.43 -0.70 15.54
N SER A 218 0.37 -1.95 15.07
CA SER A 218 -0.74 -2.86 15.33
C SER A 218 -0.32 -3.96 16.30
N GLY A 219 -1.22 -4.37 17.17
CA GLY A 219 -0.97 -5.42 18.14
C GLY A 219 -0.04 -5.02 19.28
N GLN A 220 0.00 -5.85 20.31
CA GLN A 220 0.81 -5.66 21.52
C GLN A 220 1.93 -6.70 21.58
N GLY A 221 2.97 -6.38 22.35
CA GLY A 221 4.08 -7.29 22.62
C GLY A 221 5.23 -7.23 21.62
N PRO A 222 6.34 -7.89 21.92
CA PRO A 222 7.53 -7.89 21.10
C PRO A 222 7.37 -8.80 19.87
N ALA A 223 7.86 -8.32 18.73
CA ALA A 223 8.07 -9.12 17.54
C ALA A 223 9.43 -8.74 16.94
N LEU A 224 10.50 -9.08 17.65
CA LEU A 224 11.86 -8.55 17.47
C LEU A 224 12.33 -8.57 16.02
N VAL A 225 12.20 -9.72 15.33
CA VAL A 225 12.62 -9.84 13.92
C VAL A 225 11.76 -8.97 13.02
N THR A 226 10.45 -9.02 13.21
CA THR A 226 9.49 -8.23 12.42
C THR A 226 9.70 -6.74 12.61
N ASP A 227 9.94 -6.28 13.83
CA ASP A 227 10.22 -4.88 14.14
C ASP A 227 11.54 -4.41 13.54
N ALA A 228 12.59 -5.23 13.61
CA ALA A 228 13.89 -4.93 13.01
C ALA A 228 13.77 -4.83 11.47
N LEU A 229 13.03 -5.73 10.84
CA LEU A 229 12.75 -5.66 9.39
C LEU A 229 11.96 -4.39 9.05
N ALA A 230 10.89 -4.09 9.78
CA ALA A 230 10.05 -2.91 9.57
C ALA A 230 10.87 -1.62 9.65
N THR A 231 11.63 -1.41 10.74
CA THR A 231 12.43 -0.20 10.92
C THR A 231 13.60 -0.12 9.94
N SER A 232 14.18 -1.26 9.52
CA SER A 232 15.21 -1.28 8.46
C SER A 232 14.66 -0.88 7.10
N LEU A 233 13.44 -1.30 6.74
CA LEU A 233 12.79 -0.85 5.50
C LEU A 233 12.53 0.66 5.53
N VAL A 234 12.05 1.20 6.65
CA VAL A 234 11.83 2.66 6.78
C VAL A 234 13.14 3.42 6.63
N ARG A 235 14.23 2.99 7.30
CA ARG A 235 15.57 3.61 7.12
C ARG A 235 16.04 3.56 5.67
N THR A 236 15.83 2.44 4.99
CA THR A 236 16.18 2.28 3.57
C THR A 236 15.42 3.28 2.70
N LEU A 237 14.11 3.43 2.93
CA LEU A 237 13.29 4.41 2.21
C LEU A 237 13.72 5.84 2.48
N ILE A 238 14.00 6.20 3.75
CA ILE A 238 14.50 7.52 4.14
C ILE A 238 15.85 7.84 3.48
N ALA A 239 16.74 6.84 3.36
CA ALA A 239 18.05 7.02 2.74
C ALA A 239 18.00 7.07 1.20
N SER A 240 17.06 6.35 0.58
CA SER A 240 17.00 6.18 -0.88
C SER A 240 16.12 7.23 -1.56
N ALA A 241 15.02 7.68 -0.93
CA ALA A 241 14.08 8.60 -1.54
C ALA A 241 14.72 9.94 -1.94
N PRO A 242 15.51 10.62 -1.11
CA PRO A 242 16.18 11.86 -1.52
C PRO A 242 17.13 11.68 -2.71
N LYS A 243 17.80 10.53 -2.81
CA LYS A 243 18.70 10.22 -3.93
C LYS A 243 17.89 10.05 -5.23
N ALA A 244 16.81 9.27 -5.19
CA ALA A 244 15.94 9.06 -6.36
C ALA A 244 15.20 10.34 -6.78
N LEU A 245 14.97 11.29 -5.86
CA LEU A 245 14.39 12.60 -6.18
C LEU A 245 15.42 13.54 -6.77
N ALA A 246 16.69 13.50 -6.31
CA ALA A 246 17.79 14.29 -6.84
C ALA A 246 18.26 13.79 -8.21
N ASP A 247 18.39 12.49 -8.38
CA ASP A 247 18.68 11.83 -9.65
C ASP A 247 17.62 10.75 -9.94
N PRO A 248 16.65 11.03 -10.82
CA PRO A 248 15.62 10.05 -11.19
C PRO A 248 16.17 8.76 -11.80
N ARG A 249 17.42 8.75 -12.26
CA ARG A 249 18.09 7.60 -12.89
C ARG A 249 19.06 6.87 -11.96
N ASP A 250 19.13 7.25 -10.68
CA ASP A 250 19.88 6.47 -9.68
C ASP A 250 19.25 5.07 -9.52
N TYR A 251 19.84 4.11 -10.22
CA TYR A 251 19.34 2.74 -10.26
C TYR A 251 19.26 2.09 -8.88
N GLU A 252 20.29 2.26 -8.03
CA GLU A 252 20.35 1.66 -6.71
C GLU A 252 19.26 2.23 -5.79
N ALA A 253 19.05 3.54 -5.83
CA ALA A 253 17.99 4.18 -5.07
C ALA A 253 16.60 3.71 -5.54
N ARG A 254 16.37 3.62 -6.86
CA ARG A 254 15.11 3.10 -7.44
C ARG A 254 14.89 1.63 -7.12
N ALA A 255 15.93 0.82 -7.18
CA ALA A 255 15.90 -0.60 -6.86
C ALA A 255 15.55 -0.82 -5.38
N ALA A 256 16.20 -0.07 -4.48
CA ALA A 256 15.92 -0.13 -3.04
C ALA A 256 14.47 0.26 -2.72
N ILE A 257 13.96 1.35 -3.32
CA ILE A 257 12.57 1.80 -3.15
C ILE A 257 11.60 0.73 -3.68
N MET A 258 11.84 0.20 -4.88
CA MET A 258 10.95 -0.78 -5.50
C MET A 258 10.84 -2.05 -4.66
N TRP A 259 11.96 -2.59 -4.20
CA TRP A 259 11.96 -3.80 -3.38
C TRP A 259 11.38 -3.56 -1.97
N ALA A 260 11.72 -2.44 -1.33
CA ALA A 260 11.15 -2.07 -0.04
C ALA A 260 9.63 -1.92 -0.09
N GLY A 261 9.07 -1.38 -1.18
CA GLY A 261 7.63 -1.26 -1.39
C GLY A 261 6.91 -2.60 -1.41
N THR A 262 7.47 -3.60 -2.10
CA THR A 262 6.94 -4.96 -2.08
C THR A 262 6.94 -5.56 -0.67
N LEU A 263 8.07 -5.45 0.04
CA LEU A 263 8.22 -5.99 1.40
C LEU A 263 7.36 -5.25 2.44
N ALA A 264 7.06 -3.99 2.20
CA ALA A 264 6.17 -3.19 3.06
C ALA A 264 4.73 -3.74 3.09
N HIS A 265 4.27 -4.41 2.02
CA HIS A 265 2.85 -4.82 1.92
C HIS A 265 2.61 -6.30 1.57
N ASN A 266 3.64 -7.15 1.55
CA ASN A 266 3.48 -8.59 1.34
C ASN A 266 3.20 -9.39 2.64
N ASP A 267 2.86 -8.72 3.73
CA ASP A 267 2.61 -9.21 5.10
C ASP A 267 3.87 -9.58 5.92
N LEU A 268 5.07 -9.53 5.35
CA LEU A 268 6.31 -9.90 6.07
C LEU A 268 6.50 -9.08 7.36
N VAL A 269 6.37 -7.76 7.26
CA VAL A 269 6.55 -6.85 8.40
C VAL A 269 5.35 -6.79 9.35
N GLY A 270 4.44 -7.74 9.23
CA GLY A 270 3.30 -7.95 10.12
C GLY A 270 3.34 -9.27 10.88
N CYS A 271 4.30 -10.15 10.61
CA CYS A 271 4.40 -11.46 11.24
C CYS A 271 4.50 -11.34 12.77
N GLY A 272 3.62 -12.04 13.49
CA GLY A 272 3.55 -11.98 14.95
C GLY A 272 2.91 -10.70 15.53
N ARG A 273 2.40 -9.78 14.70
CA ARG A 273 1.73 -8.55 15.13
C ARG A 273 0.21 -8.64 15.17
N ALA A 274 -0.39 -9.57 14.46
CA ALA A 274 -1.83 -9.77 14.52
C ALA A 274 -2.26 -10.39 15.85
N SER A 275 -3.50 -10.13 16.25
CA SER A 275 -4.10 -10.71 17.49
C SER A 275 -4.33 -12.22 17.40
N SER A 276 -4.25 -12.81 16.22
CA SER A 276 -4.35 -14.26 16.00
C SER A 276 -3.69 -14.67 14.68
N ALA A 277 -3.30 -15.94 14.57
CA ALA A 277 -2.74 -16.51 13.34
C ALA A 277 -3.70 -16.49 12.14
N LYS A 278 -4.99 -16.24 12.37
CA LYS A 278 -6.03 -16.19 11.33
C LYS A 278 -6.26 -14.77 10.77
N THR A 279 -5.65 -13.75 11.37
CA THR A 279 -5.81 -12.36 10.97
C THR A 279 -4.48 -11.80 10.45
N ARG A 280 -4.55 -10.88 9.50
CA ARG A 280 -3.37 -10.12 9.07
C ARG A 280 -3.13 -8.95 10.00
N ALA A 281 -1.87 -8.64 10.25
CA ALA A 281 -1.50 -7.45 10.99
C ALA A 281 -1.78 -6.18 10.21
N GLY A 282 -2.07 -5.12 10.94
CA GLY A 282 -2.35 -3.79 10.43
C GLY A 282 -3.64 -3.26 11.04
N GLY A 283 -3.56 -2.08 11.63
CA GLY A 283 -4.74 -1.38 12.16
C GLY A 283 -5.53 -0.69 11.08
N TRP A 284 -4.80 -0.21 10.05
CA TRP A 284 -5.33 0.48 8.87
C TRP A 284 -6.12 1.74 9.21
N GLU A 285 -5.79 2.38 10.33
CA GLU A 285 -6.46 3.57 10.82
C GLU A 285 -6.17 4.79 9.95
N SER A 286 -4.90 5.04 9.65
CA SER A 286 -4.53 6.18 8.79
C SER A 286 -5.02 5.97 7.34
N HIS A 287 -5.00 4.72 6.84
CA HIS A 287 -5.57 4.40 5.55
C HIS A 287 -7.09 4.56 5.51
N ALA A 288 -7.79 4.19 6.60
CA ALA A 288 -9.24 4.40 6.69
C ALA A 288 -9.59 5.88 6.63
N LEU A 289 -8.86 6.73 7.36
CA LEU A 289 -9.02 8.18 7.32
C LEU A 289 -8.70 8.75 5.93
N GLU A 290 -7.64 8.28 5.29
CA GLU A 290 -7.27 8.76 3.94
C GLU A 290 -8.27 8.32 2.86
N HIS A 291 -8.81 7.11 2.93
CA HIS A 291 -9.78 6.63 1.94
C HIS A 291 -11.00 7.55 1.84
N GLU A 292 -11.40 8.18 2.93
CA GLU A 292 -12.50 9.15 2.92
C GLU A 292 -12.09 10.47 2.25
N LEU A 293 -10.81 10.90 2.36
CA LEU A 293 -10.29 12.05 1.60
C LEU A 293 -10.34 11.77 0.09
N SER A 294 -9.80 10.64 -0.34
CA SER A 294 -9.83 10.22 -1.75
C SER A 294 -11.25 9.96 -2.27
N ALA A 295 -12.20 9.58 -1.41
CA ALA A 295 -13.61 9.41 -1.78
C ALA A 295 -14.33 10.75 -1.99
N ILE A 296 -13.91 11.81 -1.30
CA ILE A 296 -14.44 13.16 -1.47
C ILE A 296 -13.82 13.85 -2.69
N ASP A 297 -12.52 13.77 -2.85
CA ASP A 297 -11.77 14.31 -4.00
C ASP A 297 -10.77 13.28 -4.55
N PRO A 298 -11.12 12.61 -5.66
CA PRO A 298 -10.23 11.62 -6.30
C PRO A 298 -8.89 12.17 -6.80
N LYS A 299 -8.70 13.49 -6.82
CA LYS A 299 -7.43 14.13 -7.17
C LYS A 299 -6.41 14.06 -6.04
N ILE A 300 -6.85 13.84 -4.82
CA ILE A 300 -5.94 13.63 -3.69
C ILE A 300 -5.18 12.32 -3.92
N THR A 301 -3.88 12.44 -4.16
CA THR A 301 -3.00 11.28 -4.30
C THR A 301 -2.90 10.56 -2.95
N HIS A 302 -3.12 9.26 -2.93
CA HIS A 302 -3.23 8.45 -1.70
C HIS A 302 -2.07 8.68 -0.72
N GLY A 303 -0.81 8.55 -1.18
CA GLY A 303 0.35 8.79 -0.32
C GLY A 303 0.45 10.24 0.19
N ALA A 304 -0.04 11.22 -0.56
CA ALA A 304 -0.08 12.60 -0.09
C ALA A 304 -1.13 12.81 1.00
N GLY A 305 -2.31 12.18 0.88
CA GLY A 305 -3.31 12.15 1.95
C GLY A 305 -2.76 11.49 3.22
N LEU A 306 -2.06 10.36 3.08
CA LEU A 306 -1.39 9.67 4.18
C LEU A 306 -0.32 10.53 4.85
N ALA A 307 0.45 11.34 4.10
CA ALA A 307 1.46 12.25 4.65
C ALA A 307 0.87 13.21 5.69
N VAL A 308 -0.41 13.56 5.55
CA VAL A 308 -1.13 14.47 6.46
C VAL A 308 -1.81 13.72 7.59
N VAL A 309 -2.62 12.70 7.26
CA VAL A 309 -3.47 12.06 8.29
C VAL A 309 -2.72 11.09 9.18
N MET A 310 -1.64 10.45 8.70
CA MET A 310 -0.90 9.49 9.54
C MET A 310 -0.16 10.16 10.70
N PRO A 311 0.60 11.27 10.53
CA PRO A 311 1.19 11.97 11.67
C PRO A 311 0.13 12.54 12.63
N ALA A 312 -1.02 13.00 12.11
CA ALA A 312 -2.14 13.48 12.95
C ALA A 312 -2.72 12.34 13.81
N TRP A 313 -2.94 11.17 13.21
CA TRP A 313 -3.35 9.96 13.92
C TRP A 313 -2.31 9.55 14.96
N MET A 314 -1.03 9.50 14.62
CA MET A 314 0.05 9.14 15.53
C MET A 314 0.06 10.05 16.77
N ARG A 315 -0.05 11.37 16.60
CA ARG A 315 -0.12 12.33 17.72
C ARG A 315 -1.33 12.09 18.60
N TYR A 316 -2.46 11.67 18.02
CA TYR A 316 -3.67 11.39 18.77
C TYR A 316 -3.58 10.13 19.62
N VAL A 317 -2.87 9.10 19.12
CA VAL A 317 -2.82 7.79 19.79
C VAL A 317 -1.54 7.56 20.61
N VAL A 318 -0.54 8.43 20.52
CA VAL A 318 0.79 8.24 21.13
C VAL A 318 0.73 7.96 22.64
N ASP A 319 -0.21 8.57 23.35
CA ASP A 319 -0.39 8.37 24.81
C ASP A 319 -0.91 6.98 25.18
N ALA A 320 -1.39 6.17 24.23
CA ALA A 320 -1.79 4.80 24.48
C ALA A 320 -0.58 3.88 24.74
N ASP A 321 0.52 4.07 23.99
CA ASP A 321 1.80 3.40 24.22
C ASP A 321 2.97 4.26 23.67
N PRO A 322 3.43 5.26 24.43
CA PRO A 322 4.55 6.10 24.01
C PRO A 322 5.85 5.32 23.78
N SER A 323 6.03 4.20 24.50
CA SER A 323 7.24 3.39 24.41
C SER A 323 7.43 2.78 23.02
N ARG A 324 6.33 2.47 22.33
CA ARG A 324 6.33 1.95 20.97
C ARG A 324 6.85 2.99 19.97
N PHE A 325 6.48 4.26 20.16
CA PHE A 325 6.99 5.38 19.35
C PHE A 325 8.47 5.66 19.64
N VAL A 326 8.89 5.57 20.90
CA VAL A 326 10.31 5.70 21.28
C VAL A 326 11.15 4.59 20.65
N ALA A 327 10.68 3.33 20.68
CA ALA A 327 11.38 2.22 20.04
C ALA A 327 11.53 2.45 18.52
N PHE A 328 10.47 2.88 17.85
CA PHE A 328 10.51 3.24 16.43
C PHE A 328 11.49 4.41 16.18
N GLY A 329 11.40 5.47 16.97
CA GLY A 329 12.26 6.65 16.84
C GLY A 329 13.74 6.34 17.05
N ARG A 330 14.05 5.49 18.04
CA ARG A 330 15.42 5.01 18.28
C ARG A 330 15.94 4.23 17.06
N ASP A 331 15.15 3.30 16.55
CA ASP A 331 15.61 2.37 15.52
C ASP A 331 15.63 3.03 14.12
N VAL A 332 14.81 4.05 13.88
CA VAL A 332 14.73 4.76 12.59
C VAL A 332 15.58 6.03 12.57
N PHE A 333 15.51 6.85 13.62
CA PHE A 333 16.10 8.18 13.65
C PHE A 333 17.23 8.36 14.68
N GLY A 334 17.49 7.36 15.53
CA GLY A 334 18.46 7.47 16.61
C GLY A 334 17.97 8.32 17.81
N ILE A 335 16.65 8.58 17.89
CA ILE A 335 16.05 9.36 18.97
C ILE A 335 15.95 8.50 20.22
N VAL A 336 16.53 8.99 21.33
CA VAL A 336 16.46 8.34 22.63
C VAL A 336 15.99 9.34 23.68
N PRO A 337 15.16 8.91 24.67
CA PRO A 337 14.82 9.77 25.79
C PRO A 337 16.06 10.20 26.57
N VAL A 338 16.07 11.41 27.10
CA VAL A 338 17.18 11.93 27.94
C VAL A 338 17.32 11.16 29.25
N ASP A 339 16.17 10.72 29.79
CA ASP A 339 16.07 9.90 30.99
C ASP A 339 14.80 9.02 30.94
N SER A 340 14.53 8.28 32.00
CA SER A 340 13.36 7.40 32.10
C SER A 340 12.08 8.08 32.61
N SER A 341 12.05 9.41 32.73
CA SER A 341 10.85 10.14 33.11
C SER A 341 9.75 10.05 32.07
N LYS A 342 8.50 10.14 32.49
CA LYS A 342 7.36 10.12 31.57
C LYS A 342 7.42 11.28 30.58
N GLU A 343 7.88 12.43 31.04
CA GLU A 343 8.07 13.66 30.26
C GLU A 343 9.12 13.44 29.14
N SER A 344 10.25 12.83 29.47
CA SER A 344 11.32 12.53 28.49
C SER A 344 10.86 11.48 27.46
N ILE A 345 10.16 10.44 27.88
CA ILE A 345 9.58 9.42 27.00
C ILE A 345 8.57 10.07 26.04
N LYS A 346 7.68 10.93 26.56
CA LYS A 346 6.70 11.64 25.72
C LYS A 346 7.37 12.59 24.72
N ALA A 347 8.38 13.30 25.14
CA ALA A 347 9.14 14.21 24.26
C ALA A 347 9.79 13.43 23.11
N ALA A 348 10.47 12.33 23.39
CA ALA A 348 11.09 11.48 22.38
C ALA A 348 10.06 10.84 21.42
N ALA A 349 8.89 10.43 21.92
CA ALA A 349 7.80 9.93 21.10
C ALA A 349 7.24 11.02 20.18
N SER A 350 7.05 12.23 20.67
CA SER A 350 6.61 13.39 19.88
C SER A 350 7.63 13.76 18.81
N GLU A 351 8.91 13.84 19.18
CA GLU A 351 10.00 14.13 18.23
C GLU A 351 10.04 13.08 17.10
N THR A 352 9.78 11.81 17.42
CA THR A 352 9.72 10.73 16.41
C THR A 352 8.64 11.01 15.35
N ILE A 353 7.46 11.45 15.77
CA ILE A 353 6.36 11.78 14.86
C ILE A 353 6.69 13.02 14.03
N ASP A 354 7.29 14.04 14.67
CA ASP A 354 7.68 15.28 14.00
C ASP A 354 8.75 15.02 12.93
N ARG A 355 9.77 14.21 13.23
CA ARG A 355 10.81 13.81 12.26
C ARG A 355 10.24 13.06 11.07
N LEU A 356 9.23 12.19 11.30
CA LEU A 356 8.57 11.48 10.22
C LEU A 356 7.78 12.44 9.32
N GLN A 357 7.02 13.37 9.90
CA GLN A 357 6.29 14.38 9.13
C GLN A 357 7.23 15.30 8.36
N GLU A 358 8.32 15.76 8.99
CA GLU A 358 9.33 16.58 8.34
C GLU A 358 9.98 15.86 7.15
N PHE A 359 10.21 14.55 7.27
CA PHE A 359 10.69 13.75 6.15
C PHE A 359 9.71 13.79 4.98
N PHE A 360 8.40 13.60 5.21
CA PHE A 360 7.40 13.69 4.15
C PHE A 360 7.37 15.07 3.49
N VAL A 361 7.37 16.13 4.30
CA VAL A 361 7.39 17.51 3.81
C VAL A 361 8.67 17.79 3.00
N SER A 362 9.82 17.27 3.42
CA SER A 362 11.09 17.43 2.70
C SER A 362 11.07 16.79 1.30
N MET A 363 10.21 15.81 1.08
CA MET A 363 9.97 15.21 -0.23
C MET A 363 8.90 15.94 -1.06
N GLY A 364 8.35 17.06 -0.56
CA GLY A 364 7.29 17.82 -1.23
C GLY A 364 5.88 17.31 -0.99
N MET A 365 5.67 16.50 0.06
CA MET A 365 4.33 16.11 0.48
C MET A 365 3.66 17.22 1.31
N PRO A 366 2.33 17.35 1.24
CA PRO A 366 1.61 18.37 2.00
C PRO A 366 1.69 18.11 3.51
N ARG A 367 1.60 19.19 4.28
CA ARG A 367 1.60 19.14 5.75
C ARG A 367 0.20 19.17 6.34
N SER A 368 -0.80 19.71 5.62
CA SER A 368 -2.14 19.92 6.14
C SER A 368 -3.23 19.65 5.08
N LEU A 369 -4.45 19.41 5.54
CA LEU A 369 -5.62 19.21 4.69
C LEU A 369 -5.99 20.48 3.90
N LYS A 370 -5.61 21.67 4.39
CA LYS A 370 -5.82 22.94 3.69
C LYS A 370 -5.09 22.99 2.34
N GLU A 371 -3.96 22.34 2.23
CA GLU A 371 -3.17 22.31 0.98
C GLU A 371 -3.87 21.52 -0.13
N PHE A 372 -4.87 20.68 0.20
CA PHE A 372 -5.77 20.07 -0.77
C PHE A 372 -6.99 20.94 -1.10
N GLY A 373 -7.10 22.13 -0.52
CA GLY A 373 -8.30 22.98 -0.66
C GLY A 373 -9.49 22.52 0.16
N LEU A 374 -9.28 21.62 1.11
CA LEU A 374 -10.33 21.18 2.03
C LEU A 374 -10.54 22.22 3.14
N GLU A 375 -11.77 22.29 3.63
CA GLU A 375 -12.16 23.12 4.77
C GLU A 375 -12.68 22.23 5.93
N GLU A 376 -12.63 22.73 7.15
CA GLU A 376 -13.15 21.99 8.33
C GLU A 376 -14.62 21.59 8.18
N SER A 377 -15.40 22.31 7.38
CA SER A 377 -16.79 21.97 7.01
C SER A 377 -16.91 20.59 6.33
N SER A 378 -15.81 20.06 5.75
CA SER A 378 -15.78 18.73 5.14
C SER A 378 -15.74 17.59 6.15
N ILE A 379 -15.39 17.85 7.43
CA ILE A 379 -15.15 16.83 8.45
C ILE A 379 -16.37 15.94 8.66
N ASP A 380 -17.57 16.50 8.77
CA ASP A 380 -18.76 15.67 8.99
C ASP A 380 -19.01 14.68 7.85
N ARG A 381 -18.77 15.10 6.61
CA ARG A 381 -18.87 14.21 5.44
C ARG A 381 -17.83 13.09 5.49
N LEU A 382 -16.58 13.39 5.89
CA LEU A 382 -15.52 12.39 6.10
C LEU A 382 -15.93 11.37 7.17
N LEU A 383 -16.48 11.84 8.30
CA LEU A 383 -16.92 10.98 9.39
C LEU A 383 -18.10 10.07 9.01
N ASP A 384 -19.03 10.58 8.21
CA ASP A 384 -20.17 9.79 7.72
C ASP A 384 -19.70 8.67 6.77
N GLY A 385 -18.71 8.94 5.94
CA GLY A 385 -18.05 7.95 5.08
C GLY A 385 -17.34 6.89 5.92
N LEU A 386 -16.55 7.32 6.89
CA LEU A 386 -15.77 6.45 7.77
C LEU A 386 -16.68 5.50 8.58
N GLU A 387 -17.78 5.99 9.14
CA GLU A 387 -18.75 5.13 9.84
C GLU A 387 -19.41 4.10 8.93
N LYS A 388 -19.68 4.46 7.67
CA LYS A 388 -20.22 3.52 6.67
C LYS A 388 -19.21 2.45 6.27
N SER A 389 -17.92 2.80 6.20
CA SER A 389 -16.86 1.90 5.75
C SER A 389 -16.27 1.03 6.87
N LYS A 390 -16.18 1.54 8.09
CA LYS A 390 -15.50 0.89 9.23
C LYS A 390 -16.40 0.59 10.42
N GLY A 391 -17.62 1.13 10.43
CA GLY A 391 -18.53 1.03 11.58
C GLY A 391 -18.24 2.10 12.65
N LYS A 392 -18.90 1.96 13.81
CA LYS A 392 -18.84 2.96 14.88
C LYS A 392 -17.51 3.02 15.62
N VAL A 393 -16.75 1.93 15.60
CA VAL A 393 -15.45 1.81 16.27
C VAL A 393 -14.49 1.07 15.33
N PHE A 394 -13.29 1.59 15.18
CA PHE A 394 -12.21 1.02 14.36
C PHE A 394 -10.85 1.22 15.06
N GLY A 395 -9.81 0.57 14.56
CA GLY A 395 -8.44 0.71 15.04
C GLY A 395 -7.98 -0.44 15.92
N ALA A 396 -6.71 -0.82 15.75
CA ALA A 396 -6.04 -1.90 16.47
C ALA A 396 -5.08 -1.39 17.55
N PHE A 397 -4.43 -0.23 17.33
CA PHE A 397 -3.52 0.36 18.32
C PHE A 397 -4.30 0.99 19.48
N LYS A 398 -5.35 1.73 19.14
CA LYS A 398 -6.32 2.31 20.07
C LYS A 398 -7.69 2.26 19.40
N PRO A 399 -8.73 1.73 20.05
CA PRO A 399 -10.10 1.84 19.53
C PRO A 399 -10.48 3.31 19.36
N LEU A 400 -10.95 3.68 18.16
CA LEU A 400 -11.32 5.04 17.77
C LEU A 400 -12.79 5.08 17.39
N GLY A 401 -13.51 6.07 17.94
CA GLY A 401 -14.88 6.38 17.56
C GLY A 401 -14.94 7.66 16.71
N ARG A 402 -16.18 8.10 16.42
CA ARG A 402 -16.45 9.29 15.60
C ARG A 402 -15.75 10.56 16.12
N GLU A 403 -15.80 10.80 17.43
CA GLU A 403 -15.21 12.02 18.02
C GLU A 403 -13.67 11.95 18.04
N ASP A 404 -13.09 10.75 18.19
CA ASP A 404 -11.64 10.55 18.03
C ASP A 404 -11.19 10.90 16.60
N ALA A 405 -11.91 10.38 15.59
CA ALA A 405 -11.64 10.67 14.18
C ALA A 405 -11.82 12.16 13.86
N ARG A 406 -12.84 12.82 14.47
CA ARG A 406 -13.04 14.26 14.37
C ARG A 406 -11.83 15.04 14.89
N ALA A 407 -11.32 14.67 16.07
CA ALA A 407 -10.15 15.31 16.65
C ALA A 407 -8.89 15.13 15.78
N ILE A 408 -8.72 13.93 15.22
CA ILE A 408 -7.60 13.64 14.29
C ILE A 408 -7.71 14.53 13.04
N TYR A 409 -8.87 14.57 12.36
CA TYR A 409 -9.04 15.43 11.18
C TYR A 409 -8.84 16.92 11.52
N LYS A 410 -9.39 17.41 12.63
CA LYS A 410 -9.16 18.80 13.05
C LYS A 410 -7.68 19.13 13.25
N SER A 411 -6.92 18.23 13.85
CA SER A 411 -5.48 18.43 14.04
C SER A 411 -4.66 18.36 12.73
N ALA A 412 -5.26 17.89 11.66
CA ALA A 412 -4.67 17.79 10.33
C ALA A 412 -4.88 19.04 9.45
N PHE A 413 -5.71 20.03 9.91
CA PHE A 413 -5.91 21.31 9.26
C PHE A 413 -4.88 22.34 9.71
#